data_19f683adda9626ce4c6500077ba4c1d4
#
_entry.id   19f683adda9626ce4c6500077ba4c1d4
#
_cell.length_a   1.000
_cell.length_b   1.000
_cell.length_c   1.000
_cell.angle_alpha   90.00
_cell.angle_beta   90.00
_cell.angle_gamma   90.00
#
_symmetry.space_group_name_H-M   'P 1'
#
loop_
_entity.id
_entity.type
_entity.pdbx_description
1 polymer ?
#
loop_
_entity_poly.entity_id
_entity_poly.type
_entity_poly.pdbx_seq_one_letter_code
_entity_poly.pdbx_strand_id
1 'polypeptide(L)'
;MLYRLVRPVKRTGSSKQQFVQRIPADLRDRMVGMKLAVPIGEETALVTITPKTESIRFSLKTGDPSVVKSRQADAVAYLEQIFRSLRENRPVALTHRQAVALSGELYRAWASDYDHRNSISFVQNPDGTVERDDSLDLDLMAAAYASIVEKLGRLKEDGDSANMENAVGQLVNRLLLARGIPAIDAASRPMVLVEFVKALREGMEARGRKVGGDYSPDPRSERFPEWKSPGGPQTALGISLTGLVESWWQEAKASGLTASTHESYQKAAVTLADFSSTTTLPA
;
A
#
# COMPACT_ATOMS: atom_id res chain seq x y z
N MET A 1 -26.98 14.63 0.54
CA MET A 1 -26.14 14.43 -0.66
C MET A 1 -26.70 13.30 -1.50
N LEU A 2 -27.15 13.56 -2.73
CA LEU A 2 -27.64 12.52 -3.63
C LEU A 2 -26.44 11.75 -4.19
N TYR A 3 -26.22 10.52 -3.73
CA TYR A 3 -25.25 9.61 -4.31
C TYR A 3 -25.67 9.32 -5.75
N ARG A 4 -24.94 9.88 -6.69
CA ARG A 4 -25.14 9.61 -8.12
C ARG A 4 -24.62 8.19 -8.37
N LEU A 5 -25.51 7.22 -8.44
CA LEU A 5 -25.19 5.82 -8.75
C LEU A 5 -24.40 5.79 -10.08
N VAL A 6 -23.13 5.41 -9.98
CA VAL A 6 -22.29 5.14 -11.14
C VAL A 6 -22.88 3.92 -11.84
N ARG A 7 -23.37 4.06 -13.08
CA ARG A 7 -23.91 2.91 -13.84
C ARG A 7 -22.84 2.40 -14.79
N PRO A 8 -22.55 1.10 -14.80
CA PRO A 8 -21.65 0.54 -15.79
C PRO A 8 -22.23 0.71 -17.20
N VAL A 9 -21.37 1.05 -18.14
CA VAL A 9 -21.76 1.32 -19.53
C VAL A 9 -21.29 0.18 -20.41
N LYS A 10 -22.20 -0.38 -21.23
CA LYS A 10 -21.85 -1.39 -22.23
C LYS A 10 -21.34 -0.70 -23.48
N ARG A 11 -20.13 -1.02 -23.92
CA ARG A 11 -19.58 -0.52 -25.19
C ARG A 11 -20.12 -1.40 -26.34
N THR A 12 -20.54 -0.77 -27.44
CA THR A 12 -20.97 -1.46 -28.66
C THR A 12 -19.84 -2.39 -29.13
N GLY A 13 -20.16 -3.67 -29.34
CA GLY A 13 -19.18 -4.68 -29.78
C GLY A 13 -18.31 -5.31 -28.65
N SER A 14 -18.58 -5.00 -27.37
CA SER A 14 -17.87 -5.63 -26.24
C SER A 14 -18.84 -6.35 -25.31
N SER A 15 -18.46 -7.59 -24.91
CA SER A 15 -19.16 -8.32 -23.86
C SER A 15 -18.83 -7.82 -22.43
N LYS A 16 -17.77 -6.99 -22.31
CA LYS A 16 -17.24 -6.51 -21.03
C LYS A 16 -17.83 -5.15 -20.67
N GLN A 17 -18.21 -4.97 -19.42
CA GLN A 17 -18.72 -3.72 -18.88
C GLN A 17 -17.59 -2.70 -18.67
N GLN A 18 -17.92 -1.40 -18.86
CA GLN A 18 -17.01 -0.28 -18.62
C GLN A 18 -17.42 0.47 -17.37
N PHE A 19 -16.43 0.80 -16.55
CA PHE A 19 -16.58 1.77 -15.46
C PHE A 19 -16.44 3.19 -16.04
N VAL A 20 -17.33 4.09 -15.67
CA VAL A 20 -17.25 5.50 -16.05
C VAL A 20 -17.70 6.35 -14.87
N GLN A 21 -16.79 7.15 -14.31
CA GLN A 21 -17.10 8.12 -13.25
C GLN A 21 -16.54 9.49 -13.61
N ARG A 22 -17.38 10.50 -13.56
CA ARG A 22 -16.96 11.89 -13.83
C ARG A 22 -16.10 12.39 -12.67
N ILE A 23 -14.98 13.05 -13.01
CA ILE A 23 -14.16 13.74 -12.02
C ILE A 23 -14.93 14.98 -11.55
N PRO A 24 -15.08 15.18 -10.21
CA PRO A 24 -15.67 16.39 -9.67
C PRO A 24 -14.94 17.65 -10.17
N ALA A 25 -15.68 18.70 -10.51
CA ALA A 25 -15.10 19.91 -11.11
C ALA A 25 -14.08 20.59 -10.17
N ASP A 26 -14.35 20.56 -8.86
CA ASP A 26 -13.49 21.09 -7.80
C ASP A 26 -12.15 20.34 -7.62
N LEU A 27 -12.05 19.13 -8.16
CA LEU A 27 -10.85 18.29 -8.06
C LEU A 27 -10.07 18.13 -9.36
N ARG A 28 -10.65 18.57 -10.49
CA ARG A 28 -10.10 18.27 -11.82
C ARG A 28 -8.65 18.75 -11.96
N ASP A 29 -8.38 19.99 -11.66
CA ASP A 29 -7.04 20.57 -11.78
C ASP A 29 -6.03 19.95 -10.82
N ARG A 30 -6.50 19.58 -9.63
CA ARG A 30 -5.66 18.94 -8.59
C ARG A 30 -5.28 17.50 -8.94
N MET A 31 -6.05 16.85 -9.77
CA MET A 31 -5.81 15.46 -10.21
C MET A 31 -4.93 15.36 -11.45
N VAL A 32 -4.69 16.46 -12.17
CA VAL A 32 -3.85 16.45 -13.38
C VAL A 32 -2.45 15.90 -13.05
N GLY A 33 -1.99 14.96 -13.86
CA GLY A 33 -0.71 14.27 -13.68
C GLY A 33 -0.76 13.03 -12.78
N MET A 34 -1.84 12.81 -12.03
CA MET A 34 -1.98 11.63 -11.19
C MET A 34 -2.12 10.36 -12.02
N LYS A 35 -1.45 9.29 -11.57
CA LYS A 35 -1.58 7.94 -12.11
C LYS A 35 -2.33 7.08 -11.09
N LEU A 36 -3.62 6.90 -11.29
CA LEU A 36 -4.48 6.12 -10.41
C LEU A 36 -4.31 4.63 -10.70
N ALA A 37 -4.20 3.83 -9.65
CA ALA A 37 -4.17 2.38 -9.69
C ALA A 37 -5.47 1.84 -9.07
N VAL A 38 -6.55 1.85 -9.87
CA VAL A 38 -7.90 1.52 -9.39
C VAL A 38 -8.05 0.02 -9.25
N PRO A 39 -8.39 -0.52 -8.05
CA PRO A 39 -8.59 -1.94 -7.86
C PRO A 39 -9.85 -2.42 -8.58
N ILE A 40 -9.74 -3.58 -9.25
CA ILE A 40 -10.83 -4.29 -9.93
C ILE A 40 -10.78 -5.78 -9.61
N GLY A 41 -11.08 -6.13 -8.36
CA GLY A 41 -10.87 -7.46 -7.80
C GLY A 41 -9.39 -7.70 -7.53
N GLU A 42 -8.85 -8.80 -8.04
CA GLU A 42 -7.41 -9.13 -7.92
C GLU A 42 -6.52 -8.33 -8.88
N GLU A 43 -7.11 -7.65 -9.85
CA GLU A 43 -6.39 -6.86 -10.84
C GLU A 43 -6.43 -5.36 -10.52
N THR A 44 -5.65 -4.58 -11.27
CA THR A 44 -5.58 -3.12 -11.14
C THR A 44 -5.74 -2.45 -12.50
N ALA A 45 -6.59 -1.43 -12.59
CA ALA A 45 -6.69 -0.56 -13.76
C ALA A 45 -5.84 0.70 -13.56
N LEU A 46 -4.84 0.89 -14.41
CA LEU A 46 -4.01 2.10 -14.41
C LEU A 46 -4.68 3.18 -15.25
N VAL A 47 -4.93 4.35 -14.64
CA VAL A 47 -5.55 5.50 -15.31
C VAL A 47 -4.69 6.73 -15.07
N THR A 48 -4.20 7.35 -16.16
CA THR A 48 -3.47 8.62 -16.09
C THR A 48 -4.44 9.78 -16.32
N ILE A 49 -4.44 10.73 -15.39
CA ILE A 49 -5.28 11.93 -15.48
C ILE A 49 -4.51 13.02 -16.22
N THR A 50 -5.04 13.45 -17.35
CA THR A 50 -4.51 14.55 -18.16
C THR A 50 -5.42 15.78 -18.04
N PRO A 51 -4.99 16.98 -18.45
CA PRO A 51 -5.86 18.18 -18.45
C PRO A 51 -7.17 18.01 -19.21
N LYS A 52 -7.21 17.08 -20.19
CA LYS A 52 -8.40 16.77 -20.99
C LYS A 52 -9.29 15.68 -20.41
N THR A 53 -8.89 15.06 -19.29
CA THR A 53 -9.60 13.93 -18.69
C THR A 53 -10.77 14.44 -17.85
N GLU A 54 -12.00 14.32 -18.37
CA GLU A 54 -13.22 14.68 -17.63
C GLU A 54 -13.81 13.52 -16.82
N SER A 55 -13.51 12.28 -17.22
CA SER A 55 -14.06 11.08 -16.60
C SER A 55 -13.02 9.98 -16.52
N ILE A 56 -12.99 9.28 -15.41
CA ILE A 56 -12.20 8.08 -15.19
C ILE A 56 -12.92 6.93 -15.87
N ARG A 57 -12.26 6.26 -16.83
CA ARG A 57 -12.84 5.20 -17.65
C ARG A 57 -11.88 4.03 -17.76
N PHE A 58 -12.39 2.82 -17.52
CA PHE A 58 -11.64 1.57 -17.71
C PHE A 58 -12.60 0.38 -17.80
N SER A 59 -12.10 -0.74 -18.32
CA SER A 59 -12.87 -1.98 -18.41
C SER A 59 -12.90 -2.68 -17.06
N LEU A 60 -14.08 -3.16 -16.65
CA LEU A 60 -14.24 -4.04 -15.47
C LEU A 60 -13.82 -5.49 -15.78
N LYS A 61 -13.39 -5.77 -17.03
CA LYS A 61 -12.87 -7.05 -17.53
C LYS A 61 -13.81 -8.25 -17.36
N THR A 62 -15.07 -8.01 -17.08
CA THR A 62 -16.10 -9.04 -16.92
C THR A 62 -17.43 -8.58 -17.53
N GLY A 63 -18.27 -9.56 -17.89
CA GLY A 63 -19.66 -9.37 -18.29
C GLY A 63 -20.64 -9.92 -17.24
N ASP A 64 -20.16 -10.65 -16.23
CA ASP A 64 -20.97 -11.22 -15.17
C ASP A 64 -21.53 -10.11 -14.27
N PRO A 65 -22.86 -10.00 -14.08
CA PRO A 65 -23.47 -8.91 -13.32
C PRO A 65 -23.05 -8.85 -11.85
N SER A 66 -22.79 -9.99 -11.20
CA SER A 66 -22.39 -10.05 -9.79
C SER A 66 -20.96 -9.57 -9.61
N VAL A 67 -20.05 -10.01 -10.46
CA VAL A 67 -18.65 -9.60 -10.48
C VAL A 67 -18.51 -8.12 -10.89
N VAL A 68 -19.34 -7.66 -11.86
CA VAL A 68 -19.41 -6.25 -12.24
C VAL A 68 -19.75 -5.38 -11.04
N LYS A 69 -20.77 -5.78 -10.25
CA LYS A 69 -21.22 -5.04 -9.07
C LYS A 69 -20.14 -4.95 -8.00
N SER A 70 -19.45 -6.05 -7.71
CA SER A 70 -18.35 -6.08 -6.74
C SER A 70 -17.19 -5.19 -7.18
N ARG A 71 -16.65 -5.39 -8.40
CA ARG A 71 -15.54 -4.60 -8.95
C ARG A 71 -15.86 -3.12 -9.07
N GLN A 72 -17.12 -2.79 -9.35
CA GLN A 72 -17.59 -1.41 -9.37
C GLN A 72 -17.59 -0.80 -7.97
N ALA A 73 -18.04 -1.54 -6.95
CA ALA A 73 -18.04 -1.07 -5.57
C ALA A 73 -16.61 -0.77 -5.08
N ASP A 74 -15.64 -1.66 -5.37
CA ASP A 74 -14.23 -1.47 -5.03
C ASP A 74 -13.67 -0.22 -5.70
N ALA A 75 -13.94 -0.03 -6.99
CA ALA A 75 -13.49 1.14 -7.75
C ALA A 75 -14.09 2.44 -7.22
N VAL A 76 -15.39 2.45 -6.89
CA VAL A 76 -16.07 3.62 -6.31
C VAL A 76 -15.48 3.96 -4.95
N ALA A 77 -15.33 2.97 -4.06
CA ALA A 77 -14.77 3.18 -2.73
C ALA A 77 -13.36 3.79 -2.79
N TYR A 78 -12.51 3.27 -3.66
CA TYR A 78 -11.17 3.80 -3.92
C TYR A 78 -11.21 5.26 -4.39
N LEU A 79 -12.03 5.57 -5.40
CA LEU A 79 -12.12 6.92 -5.96
C LEU A 79 -12.72 7.92 -4.96
N GLU A 80 -13.71 7.52 -4.17
CA GLU A 80 -14.27 8.36 -3.11
C GLU A 80 -13.23 8.67 -2.03
N GLN A 81 -12.38 7.71 -1.67
CA GLN A 81 -11.28 7.94 -0.74
C GLN A 81 -10.30 8.97 -1.29
N ILE A 82 -9.89 8.85 -2.57
CA ILE A 82 -9.04 9.84 -3.25
C ILE A 82 -9.71 11.23 -3.26
N PHE A 83 -10.98 11.30 -3.67
CA PHE A 83 -11.70 12.58 -3.75
C PHE A 83 -11.84 13.24 -2.38
N ARG A 84 -12.13 12.46 -1.35
CA ARG A 84 -12.20 12.94 0.04
C ARG A 84 -10.86 13.50 0.50
N SER A 85 -9.79 12.73 0.36
CA SER A 85 -8.44 13.14 0.76
C SER A 85 -8.00 14.43 0.05
N LEU A 86 -8.33 14.55 -1.24
CA LEU A 86 -8.03 15.75 -2.00
C LEU A 86 -8.85 16.96 -1.54
N ARG A 87 -10.12 16.79 -1.15
CA ARG A 87 -10.98 17.88 -0.64
C ARG A 87 -10.56 18.34 0.73
N GLU A 88 -10.30 17.40 1.60
CA GLU A 88 -9.89 17.70 2.97
C GLU A 88 -8.50 18.36 3.02
N ASN A 89 -7.73 18.24 1.95
CA ASN A 89 -6.36 18.77 1.82
C ASN A 89 -5.48 18.45 3.04
N ARG A 90 -5.79 17.34 3.72
CA ARG A 90 -5.08 16.89 4.91
C ARG A 90 -4.11 15.79 4.54
N PRO A 91 -2.81 16.03 4.62
CA PRO A 91 -1.83 14.96 4.51
C PRO A 91 -2.08 13.91 5.61
N VAL A 92 -1.99 12.64 5.24
CA VAL A 92 -2.23 11.54 6.15
C VAL A 92 -0.96 11.27 6.96
N ALA A 93 -1.09 11.24 8.29
CA ALA A 93 -0.02 10.76 9.15
C ALA A 93 0.08 9.23 9.06
N LEU A 94 1.28 8.70 8.84
CA LEU A 94 1.56 7.27 8.84
C LEU A 94 2.34 6.87 10.08
N THR A 95 1.95 5.75 10.67
CA THR A 95 2.74 5.10 11.72
C THR A 95 3.94 4.37 11.13
N HIS A 96 4.98 4.12 11.91
CA HIS A 96 6.14 3.32 11.48
C HIS A 96 5.70 1.93 10.98
N ARG A 97 4.74 1.27 11.66
CA ARG A 97 4.19 -0.01 11.21
C ARG A 97 3.60 0.07 9.80
N GLN A 98 2.91 1.16 9.47
CA GLN A 98 2.34 1.38 8.14
C GLN A 98 3.43 1.66 7.09
N ALA A 99 4.46 2.41 7.45
CA ALA A 99 5.61 2.62 6.59
C ALA A 99 6.33 1.30 6.26
N VAL A 100 6.56 0.44 7.26
CA VAL A 100 7.15 -0.88 7.08
C VAL A 100 6.24 -1.81 6.26
N ALA A 101 4.92 -1.77 6.47
CA ALA A 101 3.98 -2.57 5.69
C ALA A 101 4.00 -2.20 4.20
N LEU A 102 3.97 -0.90 3.88
CA LEU A 102 4.06 -0.38 2.52
C LEU A 102 5.40 -0.72 1.85
N SER A 103 6.50 -0.57 2.57
CA SER A 103 7.82 -0.94 2.05
C SER A 103 7.94 -2.44 1.79
N GLY A 104 7.22 -3.27 2.55
CA GLY A 104 7.11 -4.71 2.32
C GLY A 104 6.43 -5.08 1.00
N GLU A 105 5.50 -4.27 0.52
CA GLU A 105 4.91 -4.47 -0.81
C GLU A 105 5.95 -4.24 -1.91
N LEU A 106 6.78 -3.20 -1.76
CA LEU A 106 7.89 -2.94 -2.66
C LEU A 106 8.89 -4.10 -2.64
N TYR A 107 9.29 -4.55 -1.44
CA TYR A 107 10.20 -5.70 -1.28
C TYR A 107 9.66 -6.94 -2.02
N ARG A 108 8.40 -7.33 -1.77
CA ARG A 108 7.78 -8.50 -2.39
C ARG A 108 7.73 -8.38 -3.91
N ALA A 109 7.32 -7.22 -4.43
CA ALA A 109 7.27 -6.99 -5.88
C ALA A 109 8.64 -7.15 -6.55
N TRP A 110 9.72 -6.70 -5.90
CA TRP A 110 11.08 -6.82 -6.44
C TRP A 110 11.68 -8.20 -6.22
N ALA A 111 11.48 -8.80 -5.07
CA ALA A 111 12.03 -10.12 -4.76
C ALA A 111 11.38 -11.25 -5.57
N SER A 112 10.06 -11.15 -5.88
CA SER A 112 9.31 -12.17 -6.62
C SER A 112 9.38 -12.01 -8.14
N ASP A 113 9.66 -10.81 -8.66
CA ASP A 113 9.65 -10.54 -10.12
C ASP A 113 10.63 -11.44 -10.90
N TYR A 114 11.69 -11.91 -10.23
CA TYR A 114 12.70 -12.77 -10.84
C TYR A 114 12.30 -14.26 -10.91
N ASP A 115 11.35 -14.70 -10.09
CA ASP A 115 10.93 -16.11 -10.01
C ASP A 115 10.29 -16.61 -11.32
N HIS A 116 9.79 -15.69 -12.13
CA HIS A 116 9.06 -15.99 -13.38
C HIS A 116 9.83 -15.55 -14.63
N ARG A 117 11.07 -15.10 -14.49
CA ARG A 117 11.90 -14.71 -15.64
C ARG A 117 12.78 -15.87 -16.10
N ASN A 118 12.68 -16.22 -17.37
CA ASN A 118 13.66 -17.06 -18.03
C ASN A 118 14.95 -16.24 -18.21
N SER A 119 15.85 -16.35 -17.25
CA SER A 119 17.13 -15.62 -17.26
C SER A 119 18.24 -16.41 -17.94
N ILE A 120 18.00 -17.68 -18.25
CA ILE A 120 18.93 -18.54 -18.96
C ILE A 120 18.16 -19.14 -20.15
N SER A 121 18.59 -18.84 -21.34
CA SER A 121 18.14 -19.51 -22.56
C SER A 121 19.22 -20.42 -23.09
N PHE A 122 18.79 -21.47 -23.81
CA PHE A 122 19.68 -22.40 -24.49
C PHE A 122 19.31 -22.35 -25.96
N VAL A 123 20.32 -22.29 -26.82
CA VAL A 123 20.17 -22.33 -28.26
C VAL A 123 20.59 -23.74 -28.71
N GLN A 124 19.71 -24.40 -29.47
CA GLN A 124 20.04 -25.65 -30.13
C GLN A 124 20.63 -25.35 -31.50
N ASN A 125 21.89 -25.74 -31.70
CA ASN A 125 22.58 -25.60 -32.95
C ASN A 125 22.07 -26.60 -34.02
N PRO A 126 22.28 -26.33 -35.30
CA PRO A 126 21.87 -27.24 -36.38
C PRO A 126 22.48 -28.65 -36.30
N ASP A 127 23.61 -28.81 -35.63
CA ASP A 127 24.28 -30.09 -35.38
C ASP A 127 23.70 -30.88 -34.21
N GLY A 128 22.64 -30.32 -33.54
CA GLY A 128 21.99 -30.93 -32.39
C GLY A 128 22.64 -30.64 -31.04
N THR A 129 23.76 -29.90 -31.01
CA THR A 129 24.37 -29.45 -29.75
C THR A 129 23.51 -28.36 -29.11
N VAL A 130 23.49 -28.34 -27.78
CA VAL A 130 22.77 -27.32 -27.01
C VAL A 130 23.80 -26.47 -26.30
N GLU A 131 23.82 -25.20 -26.62
CA GLU A 131 24.69 -24.23 -25.99
C GLU A 131 23.86 -23.22 -25.16
N ARG A 132 24.45 -22.73 -24.08
CA ARG A 132 23.87 -21.66 -23.31
C ARG A 132 23.92 -20.39 -24.14
N ASP A 133 22.78 -19.67 -24.19
CA ASP A 133 22.74 -18.34 -24.77
C ASP A 133 23.34 -17.32 -23.77
N ASP A 134 24.58 -16.96 -23.99
CA ASP A 134 25.31 -15.97 -23.17
C ASP A 134 24.98 -14.51 -23.54
N SER A 135 23.92 -14.29 -24.33
CA SER A 135 23.44 -12.93 -24.63
C SER A 135 23.03 -12.16 -23.36
N LEU A 136 22.71 -12.89 -22.28
CA LEU A 136 22.49 -12.34 -20.96
C LEU A 136 23.72 -12.60 -20.08
N ASP A 137 24.55 -11.56 -19.91
CA ASP A 137 25.70 -11.61 -19.01
C ASP A 137 25.22 -11.58 -17.54
N LEU A 138 25.12 -12.77 -16.94
CA LEU A 138 24.69 -12.93 -15.55
C LEU A 138 25.67 -12.28 -14.56
N ASP A 139 26.96 -12.27 -14.88
CA ASP A 139 27.96 -11.65 -14.03
C ASP A 139 27.80 -10.13 -14.06
N LEU A 140 27.54 -9.56 -15.24
CA LEU A 140 27.22 -8.14 -15.37
C LEU A 140 25.94 -7.77 -14.63
N MET A 141 24.91 -8.61 -14.69
CA MET A 141 23.67 -8.41 -13.93
C MET A 141 23.90 -8.49 -12.43
N ALA A 142 24.65 -9.47 -11.94
CA ALA A 142 24.98 -9.59 -10.53
C ALA A 142 25.78 -8.38 -10.04
N ALA A 143 26.77 -7.91 -10.82
CA ALA A 143 27.53 -6.71 -10.53
C ALA A 143 26.65 -5.44 -10.50
N ALA A 144 25.68 -5.32 -11.41
CA ALA A 144 24.73 -4.23 -11.43
C ALA A 144 23.86 -4.20 -10.17
N TYR A 145 23.32 -5.35 -9.73
CA TYR A 145 22.59 -5.43 -8.48
C TYR A 145 23.45 -5.08 -7.27
N ALA A 146 24.67 -5.58 -7.19
CA ALA A 146 25.61 -5.25 -6.13
C ALA A 146 25.90 -3.74 -6.06
N SER A 147 26.12 -3.09 -7.21
CA SER A 147 26.30 -1.63 -7.29
C SER A 147 25.07 -0.85 -6.80
N ILE A 148 23.86 -1.30 -7.13
CA ILE A 148 22.62 -0.67 -6.66
C ILE A 148 22.49 -0.83 -5.14
N VAL A 149 22.76 -2.03 -4.62
CA VAL A 149 22.75 -2.33 -3.17
C VAL A 149 23.70 -1.42 -2.40
N GLU A 150 24.92 -1.24 -2.91
CA GLU A 150 25.93 -0.34 -2.31
C GLU A 150 25.44 1.12 -2.29
N LYS A 151 24.94 1.62 -3.43
CA LYS A 151 24.39 2.98 -3.52
C LYS A 151 23.24 3.22 -2.56
N LEU A 152 22.31 2.27 -2.46
CA LEU A 152 21.19 2.36 -1.53
C LEU A 152 21.65 2.25 -0.06
N GLY A 153 22.72 1.49 0.22
CA GLY A 153 23.36 1.42 1.53
C GLY A 153 23.88 2.80 1.96
N ARG A 154 24.64 3.46 1.12
CA ARG A 154 25.17 4.81 1.37
C ARG A 154 24.06 5.83 1.63
N LEU A 155 23.00 5.84 0.82
CA LEU A 155 21.85 6.74 1.03
C LEU A 155 21.23 6.61 2.43
N LYS A 156 21.20 5.39 2.97
CA LYS A 156 20.68 5.13 4.32
C LYS A 156 21.62 5.66 5.40
N GLU A 157 22.93 5.48 5.22
CA GLU A 157 23.95 5.89 6.19
C GLU A 157 24.08 7.41 6.28
N ASP A 158 24.02 8.08 5.13
CA ASP A 158 24.14 9.54 5.04
C ASP A 158 22.89 10.26 5.61
N GLY A 159 21.75 9.58 5.71
CA GLY A 159 20.51 10.15 6.23
C GLY A 159 19.93 11.29 5.37
N ASP A 160 20.43 11.46 4.15
CA ASP A 160 20.03 12.53 3.24
C ASP A 160 18.64 12.27 2.64
N SER A 161 17.66 12.97 3.20
CA SER A 161 16.26 12.89 2.78
C SER A 161 16.06 13.32 1.32
N ALA A 162 16.82 14.26 0.80
CA ALA A 162 16.70 14.72 -0.59
C ALA A 162 17.20 13.66 -1.57
N ASN A 163 18.30 13.00 -1.27
CA ASN A 163 18.82 11.91 -2.08
C ASN A 163 17.92 10.67 -2.01
N MET A 164 17.35 10.37 -0.83
CA MET A 164 16.33 9.31 -0.71
C MET A 164 15.07 9.64 -1.52
N GLU A 165 14.60 10.89 -1.49
CA GLU A 165 13.46 11.33 -2.30
C GLU A 165 13.71 11.14 -3.80
N ASN A 166 14.90 11.49 -4.29
CA ASN A 166 15.30 11.29 -5.69
C ASN A 166 15.35 9.79 -6.05
N ALA A 167 15.81 8.93 -5.15
CA ALA A 167 15.98 7.51 -5.40
C ALA A 167 14.65 6.74 -5.37
N VAL A 168 13.79 6.97 -4.36
CA VAL A 168 12.59 6.15 -4.12
C VAL A 168 11.28 6.93 -4.07
N GLY A 169 11.31 8.27 -4.06
CA GLY A 169 10.13 9.11 -3.87
C GLY A 169 9.00 8.82 -4.85
N GLN A 170 9.32 8.55 -6.12
CA GLN A 170 8.30 8.17 -7.12
C GLN A 170 7.66 6.80 -6.82
N LEU A 171 8.44 5.84 -6.31
CA LEU A 171 7.92 4.53 -5.91
C LEU A 171 6.99 4.66 -4.71
N VAL A 172 7.40 5.47 -3.72
CA VAL A 172 6.57 5.82 -2.55
C VAL A 172 5.25 6.43 -3.01
N ASN A 173 5.29 7.46 -3.85
CA ASN A 173 4.08 8.13 -4.33
C ASN A 173 3.15 7.18 -5.08
N ARG A 174 3.68 6.29 -5.92
CA ARG A 174 2.91 5.29 -6.64
C ARG A 174 2.18 4.34 -5.70
N LEU A 175 2.88 3.81 -4.69
CA LEU A 175 2.28 2.88 -3.72
C LEU A 175 1.27 3.57 -2.81
N LEU A 176 1.54 4.80 -2.36
CA LEU A 176 0.58 5.59 -1.60
C LEU A 176 -0.71 5.83 -2.39
N LEU A 177 -0.58 6.22 -3.67
CA LEU A 177 -1.75 6.40 -4.55
C LEU A 177 -2.51 5.10 -4.79
N ALA A 178 -1.81 3.96 -4.92
CA ALA A 178 -2.45 2.64 -5.02
C ALA A 178 -3.26 2.29 -3.77
N ARG A 179 -2.90 2.86 -2.61
CA ARG A 179 -3.62 2.72 -1.33
C ARG A 179 -4.63 3.85 -1.07
N GLY A 180 -4.89 4.71 -2.06
CA GLY A 180 -5.84 5.81 -1.93
C GLY A 180 -5.35 6.97 -1.07
N ILE A 181 -4.04 7.10 -0.88
CA ILE A 181 -3.39 8.16 -0.10
C ILE A 181 -2.65 9.10 -1.04
N PRO A 182 -3.23 10.25 -1.40
CA PRO A 182 -2.61 11.19 -2.34
C PRO A 182 -1.44 11.97 -1.75
N ALA A 183 -1.40 12.16 -0.43
CA ALA A 183 -0.33 12.85 0.27
C ALA A 183 -0.18 12.35 1.70
N ILE A 184 1.05 12.33 2.19
CA ILE A 184 1.39 12.09 3.60
C ILE A 184 2.01 13.35 4.20
N ASP A 185 1.96 13.46 5.54
CA ASP A 185 2.50 14.62 6.24
C ASP A 185 4.04 14.68 6.18
N ALA A 186 4.58 15.86 6.48
CA ALA A 186 6.01 16.12 6.42
C ALA A 186 6.81 15.29 7.46
N ALA A 187 6.19 14.91 8.57
CA ALA A 187 6.83 14.10 9.60
C ALA A 187 6.92 12.62 9.19
N SER A 188 5.90 12.10 8.50
CA SER A 188 5.90 10.71 8.00
C SER A 188 6.82 10.50 6.81
N ARG A 189 7.05 11.54 5.98
CA ARG A 189 7.78 11.40 4.71
C ARG A 189 9.18 10.84 4.87
N PRO A 190 10.07 11.37 5.74
CA PRO A 190 11.42 10.84 5.93
C PRO A 190 11.42 9.37 6.41
N MET A 191 10.54 9.05 7.36
CA MET A 191 10.38 7.69 7.87
C MET A 191 10.01 6.69 6.76
N VAL A 192 9.07 7.06 5.90
CA VAL A 192 8.66 6.22 4.75
C VAL A 192 9.83 6.06 3.76
N LEU A 193 10.55 7.12 3.44
CA LEU A 193 11.70 7.05 2.54
C LEU A 193 12.78 6.09 3.05
N VAL A 194 13.12 6.16 4.35
CA VAL A 194 14.11 5.27 4.98
C VAL A 194 13.68 3.80 4.86
N GLU A 195 12.42 3.48 5.18
CA GLU A 195 11.93 2.10 5.09
C GLU A 195 11.85 1.61 3.64
N PHE A 196 11.57 2.50 2.68
CA PHE A 196 11.56 2.15 1.25
C PHE A 196 12.96 1.91 0.70
N VAL A 197 13.96 2.74 1.05
CA VAL A 197 15.37 2.53 0.67
C VAL A 197 15.86 1.19 1.21
N LYS A 198 15.55 0.89 2.49
CA LYS A 198 15.91 -0.38 3.13
C LYS A 198 15.26 -1.58 2.41
N ALA A 199 13.95 -1.52 2.15
CA ALA A 199 13.22 -2.60 1.49
C ALA A 199 13.67 -2.80 0.04
N LEU A 200 13.95 -1.72 -0.69
CA LEU A 200 14.46 -1.79 -2.06
C LEU A 200 15.85 -2.43 -2.08
N ARG A 201 16.74 -2.02 -1.18
CA ARG A 201 18.08 -2.63 -1.05
C ARG A 201 17.97 -4.13 -0.78
N GLU A 202 17.18 -4.55 0.20
CA GLU A 202 16.97 -5.97 0.54
C GLU A 202 16.34 -6.76 -0.62
N GLY A 203 15.40 -6.15 -1.35
CA GLY A 203 14.80 -6.76 -2.56
C GLY A 203 15.82 -6.94 -3.69
N MET A 204 16.74 -5.98 -3.87
CA MET A 204 17.83 -6.08 -4.84
C MET A 204 18.86 -7.14 -4.44
N GLU A 205 19.18 -7.27 -3.14
CA GLU A 205 20.02 -8.36 -2.63
C GLU A 205 19.39 -9.73 -2.88
N ALA A 206 18.09 -9.88 -2.59
CA ALA A 206 17.36 -11.13 -2.85
C ALA A 206 17.37 -11.47 -4.34
N ARG A 207 17.18 -10.47 -5.19
CA ARG A 207 17.21 -10.63 -6.65
C ARG A 207 18.62 -11.02 -7.14
N GLY A 208 19.66 -10.38 -6.62
CA GLY A 208 21.05 -10.71 -6.95
C GLY A 208 21.40 -12.17 -6.61
N ARG A 209 20.93 -12.70 -5.48
CA ARG A 209 21.09 -14.11 -5.10
C ARG A 209 20.42 -15.06 -6.13
N LYS A 210 19.20 -14.73 -6.56
CA LYS A 210 18.46 -15.52 -7.56
C LYS A 210 19.13 -15.52 -8.93
N VAL A 211 19.78 -14.43 -9.32
CA VAL A 211 20.64 -14.41 -10.53
C VAL A 211 21.77 -15.44 -10.44
N GLY A 212 22.36 -15.59 -9.24
CA GLY A 212 23.37 -16.61 -8.94
C GLY A 212 22.81 -18.04 -8.77
N GLY A 213 21.48 -18.24 -8.91
CA GLY A 213 20.82 -19.56 -8.76
C GLY A 213 20.41 -19.90 -7.32
N ASP A 214 20.54 -18.98 -6.36
CA ASP A 214 20.06 -19.19 -4.98
C ASP A 214 18.61 -18.75 -4.83
N TYR A 215 17.70 -19.71 -4.85
CA TYR A 215 16.25 -19.52 -4.65
C TYR A 215 15.80 -19.87 -3.22
N SER A 216 16.72 -19.95 -2.27
CA SER A 216 16.37 -20.21 -0.88
C SER A 216 15.41 -19.14 -0.32
N PRO A 217 14.45 -19.52 0.54
CA PRO A 217 13.53 -18.57 1.17
C PRO A 217 14.29 -17.45 1.88
N ASP A 218 13.84 -16.20 1.68
CA ASP A 218 14.42 -15.07 2.39
C ASP A 218 13.63 -14.79 3.67
N PRO A 219 14.20 -15.05 4.87
CA PRO A 219 13.50 -14.83 6.14
C PRO A 219 13.13 -13.36 6.37
N ARG A 220 13.77 -12.43 5.66
CA ARG A 220 13.43 -11.00 5.73
C ARG A 220 12.03 -10.68 5.25
N SER A 221 11.43 -11.56 4.42
CA SER A 221 10.04 -11.40 3.95
C SER A 221 9.02 -11.43 5.09
N GLU A 222 9.30 -12.14 6.17
CA GLU A 222 8.38 -12.34 7.29
C GLU A 222 8.30 -11.12 8.23
N ARG A 223 9.29 -10.22 8.19
CA ARG A 223 9.32 -9.02 9.04
C ARG A 223 8.29 -7.96 8.65
N PHE A 224 7.72 -8.04 7.46
CA PHE A 224 6.79 -7.03 6.96
C PHE A 224 5.36 -7.31 7.43
N PRO A 225 4.77 -6.40 8.24
CA PRO A 225 3.41 -6.56 8.68
C PRO A 225 2.42 -6.40 7.53
N GLU A 226 1.21 -6.89 7.72
CA GLU A 226 0.11 -6.64 6.81
C GLU A 226 -0.27 -5.15 6.81
N TRP A 227 -0.59 -4.63 5.61
CA TRP A 227 -1.05 -3.25 5.47
C TRP A 227 -2.43 -3.04 6.10
N LYS A 228 -2.54 -1.99 6.91
CA LYS A 228 -3.81 -1.49 7.45
C LYS A 228 -3.95 -0.01 7.13
N SER A 229 -5.05 0.37 6.45
CA SER A 229 -5.30 1.76 6.07
C SER A 229 -5.31 2.71 7.27
N PRO A 230 -4.71 3.91 7.15
CA PRO A 230 -4.89 4.97 8.12
C PRO A 230 -6.38 5.36 8.16
N GLY A 231 -6.96 5.48 9.37
CA GLY A 231 -8.38 5.81 9.52
C GLY A 231 -9.38 4.67 9.22
N GLY A 232 -8.92 3.48 8.87
CA GLY A 232 -9.73 2.26 9.03
C GLY A 232 -10.08 2.09 10.52
N PRO A 233 -11.13 1.30 10.87
CA PRO A 233 -11.31 0.97 12.26
C PRO A 233 -9.96 0.42 12.73
N GLN A 234 -9.19 1.25 13.41
CA GLN A 234 -8.19 0.74 14.28
C GLN A 234 -9.03 -0.20 15.16
N THR A 235 -8.84 -1.50 14.95
CA THR A 235 -8.90 -2.37 16.10
C THR A 235 -7.85 -1.74 17.00
N ALA A 236 -8.27 -0.75 17.76
CA ALA A 236 -7.52 -0.33 18.92
C ALA A 236 -7.10 -1.66 19.51
N LEU A 237 -5.81 -1.89 19.60
CA LEU A 237 -5.32 -2.84 20.59
C LEU A 237 -6.09 -2.36 21.79
N GLY A 238 -7.19 -3.08 22.09
CA GLY A 238 -8.25 -2.59 22.95
C GLY A 238 -7.74 -2.40 24.36
N ILE A 239 -7.11 -1.28 24.54
CA ILE A 239 -7.13 -0.63 25.83
C ILE A 239 -8.44 0.15 25.83
N SER A 240 -9.55 -0.59 25.92
CA SER A 240 -10.80 0.01 26.35
C SER A 240 -10.53 0.60 27.73
N LEU A 241 -11.16 1.72 28.05
CA LEU A 241 -11.10 2.27 29.42
C LEU A 241 -11.38 1.19 30.47
N THR A 242 -12.27 0.27 30.17
CA THR A 242 -12.55 -0.92 30.98
C THR A 242 -11.39 -1.91 31.04
N GLY A 243 -10.68 -2.13 29.92
CA GLY A 243 -9.48 -2.98 29.89
C GLY A 243 -8.27 -2.36 30.60
N LEU A 244 -8.13 -1.01 30.59
CA LEU A 244 -7.15 -0.30 31.39
C LEU A 244 -7.43 -0.45 32.90
N VAL A 245 -8.68 -0.33 33.31
CA VAL A 245 -9.10 -0.52 34.70
C VAL A 245 -8.84 -1.97 35.14
N GLU A 246 -9.09 -2.94 34.27
CA GLU A 246 -8.82 -4.35 34.58
C GLU A 246 -7.32 -4.65 34.70
N SER A 247 -6.48 -4.17 33.76
CA SER A 247 -5.02 -4.30 33.85
C SER A 247 -4.47 -3.64 35.11
N TRP A 248 -4.91 -2.43 35.40
CA TRP A 248 -4.52 -1.72 36.63
C TRP A 248 -4.96 -2.49 37.87
N TRP A 249 -6.14 -3.11 37.88
CA TRP A 249 -6.65 -3.88 39.00
C TRP A 249 -5.80 -5.10 39.30
N GLN A 250 -5.28 -5.80 38.29
CA GLN A 250 -4.40 -6.95 38.48
C GLN A 250 -3.12 -6.55 39.24
N GLU A 251 -2.60 -5.35 39.02
CA GLU A 251 -1.43 -4.82 39.74
C GLU A 251 -1.82 -4.27 41.12
N ALA A 252 -2.93 -3.53 41.20
CA ALA A 252 -3.39 -2.84 42.42
C ALA A 252 -3.91 -3.81 43.48
N LYS A 253 -4.45 -4.95 43.08
CA LYS A 253 -4.91 -6.01 43.98
C LYS A 253 -3.79 -6.53 44.88
N ALA A 254 -2.58 -6.58 44.38
CA ALA A 254 -1.39 -6.98 45.15
C ALA A 254 -1.01 -5.93 46.23
N SER A 255 -1.46 -4.68 46.08
CA SER A 255 -1.20 -3.54 46.98
C SER A 255 -2.28 -3.35 48.04
N GLY A 256 -3.24 -4.29 48.18
CA GLY A 256 -4.26 -4.26 49.23
C GLY A 256 -5.50 -3.38 48.95
N LEU A 257 -5.72 -2.94 47.74
CA LEU A 257 -6.93 -2.23 47.35
C LEU A 257 -8.17 -3.15 47.39
N THR A 258 -9.31 -2.57 47.77
CA THR A 258 -10.55 -3.34 47.97
C THR A 258 -11.32 -3.56 46.68
N ALA A 259 -12.09 -4.63 46.56
CA ALA A 259 -12.97 -4.91 45.41
C ALA A 259 -13.97 -3.79 45.13
N SER A 260 -14.44 -3.10 46.17
CA SER A 260 -15.33 -1.94 46.06
C SER A 260 -14.68 -0.76 45.26
N THR A 261 -13.37 -0.58 45.45
CA THR A 261 -12.61 0.42 44.66
C THR A 261 -12.56 0.04 43.19
N HIS A 262 -12.30 -1.22 42.88
CA HIS A 262 -12.33 -1.73 41.51
C HIS A 262 -13.70 -1.51 40.84
N GLU A 263 -14.80 -1.88 41.50
CA GLU A 263 -16.15 -1.69 40.95
C GLU A 263 -16.47 -0.21 40.66
N SER A 264 -16.00 0.71 41.52
CA SER A 264 -16.19 2.16 41.34
C SER A 264 -15.46 2.65 40.08
N TYR A 265 -14.21 2.26 39.86
CA TYR A 265 -13.46 2.63 38.67
C TYR A 265 -14.01 1.97 37.41
N GLN A 266 -14.50 0.72 37.50
CA GLN A 266 -15.09 0.02 36.37
C GLN A 266 -16.41 0.69 35.94
N LYS A 267 -17.28 1.10 36.88
CA LYS A 267 -18.49 1.87 36.58
C LYS A 267 -18.17 3.22 35.95
N ALA A 268 -17.18 3.93 36.45
CA ALA A 268 -16.74 5.20 35.88
C ALA A 268 -16.19 5.02 34.43
N ALA A 269 -15.42 3.98 34.19
CA ALA A 269 -14.88 3.67 32.87
C ALA A 269 -15.98 3.34 31.84
N VAL A 270 -16.99 2.57 32.24
CA VAL A 270 -18.16 2.26 31.40
C VAL A 270 -18.93 3.54 31.07
N THR A 271 -19.24 4.37 32.09
CA THR A 271 -19.96 5.63 31.88
C THR A 271 -19.22 6.58 30.94
N LEU A 272 -17.88 6.68 31.06
CA LEU A 272 -17.06 7.51 30.17
C LEU A 272 -17.00 6.93 28.74
N ALA A 273 -16.95 5.61 28.59
CA ALA A 273 -16.98 4.96 27.27
C ALA A 273 -18.33 5.19 26.56
N ASP A 274 -19.45 5.09 27.28
CA ASP A 274 -20.80 5.37 26.74
C ASP A 274 -20.93 6.85 26.37
N PHE A 275 -20.43 7.76 27.17
CA PHE A 275 -20.44 9.19 26.87
C PHE A 275 -19.62 9.53 25.61
N SER A 276 -18.44 8.92 25.46
CA SER A 276 -17.59 9.13 24.27
C SER A 276 -18.19 8.54 22.99
N SER A 277 -18.97 7.46 23.09
CA SER A 277 -19.67 6.87 21.94
C SER A 277 -20.91 7.65 21.52
N THR A 278 -21.51 8.43 22.44
CA THR A 278 -22.74 9.21 22.20
C THR A 278 -22.45 10.65 21.71
N THR A 279 -21.21 11.13 21.83
CA THR A 279 -20.82 12.51 21.46
C THR A 279 -20.32 12.64 20.02
N THR A 280 -20.79 11.84 19.09
CA THR A 280 -20.67 12.13 17.66
C THR A 280 -21.76 13.14 17.30
N LEU A 281 -21.43 14.44 17.44
CA LEU A 281 -22.27 15.53 16.95
C LEU A 281 -22.54 15.34 15.47
N PRO A 282 -23.83 15.47 15.03
CA PRO A 282 -24.13 15.51 13.61
C PRO A 282 -23.53 16.76 12.99
N ALA A 283 -22.75 16.56 11.91
CA ALA A 283 -22.19 17.62 11.09
C ALA A 283 -23.25 18.21 10.15
#